data_4fc4718a60c98c4d9d2fc9f2581913a9
#
_entry.id   4fc4718a60c98c4d9d2fc9f2581913a9
#
_cell.length_a   1.000
_cell.length_b   1.000
_cell.length_c   1.000
_cell.angle_alpha   90.00
_cell.angle_beta   90.00
_cell.angle_gamma   90.00
#
_symmetry.space_group_name_H-M   'P 1'
#
loop_
_entity.id
_entity.type
_entity.pdbx_description
1 polymer ?
#
loop_
_entity_poly.entity_id
_entity_poly.type
_entity_poly.pdbx_seq_one_letter_code
_entity_poly.pdbx_strand_id
1 'polypeptide(L)'
;SAKDDYVSAFNDGTIIVKNLAGYSLVQHILVNFDEDDQDNITKLYKAMTDAQSEVDEKQEELDEAEDEDKTKLETELEELKQELEDATKAYEDAAKEAAEKIQEKTDEIYESVKDADEEKFIEVLVEKTDDTGMNTEEAAKKGYLVGDEDGMIQEFHDAALALKEAGDISEPVLGPYGYHIIRKMEDIPEGFVELDKVRDEIKDSLTTTMRDEKWSSYQEEWYNAASIKKYNSAMDI
;
A
#
# COMPACT_ATOMS: atom_id res chain seq x y z
N SER A 1 7.41 -9.26 -10.33
CA SER A 1 8.80 -9.54 -9.86
C SER A 1 8.79 -10.32 -8.55
N ALA A 2 9.96 -10.78 -8.07
CA ALA A 2 10.04 -11.45 -6.75
C ALA A 2 9.65 -10.50 -5.61
N LYS A 3 9.82 -9.19 -5.79
CA LYS A 3 9.41 -8.15 -4.83
C LYS A 3 7.89 -7.97 -4.83
N ASP A 4 7.25 -7.89 -6.01
CA ASP A 4 5.79 -7.85 -6.13
C ASP A 4 5.15 -9.08 -5.49
N ASP A 5 5.71 -10.27 -5.73
CA ASP A 5 5.21 -11.51 -5.15
C ASP A 5 5.32 -11.50 -3.62
N TYR A 6 6.39 -10.90 -3.07
CA TYR A 6 6.59 -10.78 -1.63
C TYR A 6 5.58 -9.81 -0.99
N VAL A 7 5.39 -8.63 -1.59
CA VAL A 7 4.41 -7.63 -1.13
C VAL A 7 2.99 -8.19 -1.21
N SER A 8 2.65 -8.85 -2.32
CA SER A 8 1.35 -9.49 -2.49
C SER A 8 1.12 -10.58 -1.43
N ALA A 9 2.12 -11.43 -1.17
CA ALA A 9 2.05 -12.47 -0.15
C ALA A 9 1.80 -11.90 1.25
N PHE A 10 2.47 -10.79 1.59
CA PHE A 10 2.24 -10.09 2.86
C PHE A 10 0.82 -9.54 2.98
N ASN A 11 0.34 -8.85 1.95
CA ASN A 11 -0.99 -8.25 1.93
C ASN A 11 -2.09 -9.31 2.01
N ASP A 12 -1.94 -10.40 1.28
CA ASP A 12 -2.89 -11.53 1.25
C ASP A 12 -2.84 -12.42 2.51
N GLY A 13 -1.89 -12.16 3.42
CA GLY A 13 -1.69 -13.01 4.60
C GLY A 13 -1.14 -14.40 4.27
N THR A 14 -0.45 -14.54 3.15
CA THR A 14 0.25 -15.79 2.80
C THR A 14 1.47 -15.97 3.71
N ILE A 15 1.72 -17.21 4.14
CA ILE A 15 2.85 -17.53 5.02
C ILE A 15 4.18 -17.22 4.32
N ILE A 16 4.90 -16.25 4.86
CA ILE A 16 6.22 -15.86 4.37
C ILE A 16 7.29 -16.66 5.13
N VAL A 17 8.06 -17.47 4.41
CA VAL A 17 9.15 -18.28 4.97
C VAL A 17 10.52 -17.68 4.72
N LYS A 18 10.62 -16.66 3.86
CA LYS A 18 11.84 -15.91 3.57
C LYS A 18 11.52 -14.45 3.33
N ASN A 19 12.11 -13.60 4.14
CA ASN A 19 12.03 -12.14 4.00
C ASN A 19 13.05 -11.64 2.98
N LEU A 20 12.66 -10.62 2.23
CA LEU A 20 13.56 -9.87 1.36
C LEU A 20 14.20 -8.70 2.14
N ALA A 21 15.36 -8.22 1.67
CA ALA A 21 16.01 -7.04 2.24
C ALA A 21 15.27 -5.75 1.88
N GLY A 22 15.39 -4.73 2.75
CA GLY A 22 14.94 -3.37 2.45
C GLY A 22 13.47 -3.12 2.77
N TYR A 23 12.84 -3.98 3.58
CA TYR A 23 11.45 -3.78 4.02
C TYR A 23 11.36 -3.45 5.51
N SER A 24 10.38 -2.62 5.85
CA SER A 24 10.00 -2.25 7.20
C SER A 24 8.49 -2.40 7.40
N LEU A 25 8.06 -2.60 8.64
CA LEU A 25 6.66 -2.50 9.04
C LEU A 25 6.41 -1.14 9.66
N VAL A 26 5.30 -0.52 9.27
CA VAL A 26 4.86 0.77 9.81
C VAL A 26 3.38 0.77 10.16
N GLN A 27 3.02 1.63 11.10
CA GLN A 27 1.65 2.05 11.38
C GLN A 27 1.50 3.49 10.93
N HIS A 28 0.28 3.92 10.59
CA HIS A 28 0.06 5.34 10.33
C HIS A 28 -1.34 5.80 10.71
N ILE A 29 -1.44 7.08 11.04
CA ILE A 29 -2.70 7.79 11.20
C ILE A 29 -2.86 8.66 9.96
N LEU A 30 -3.98 8.51 9.26
CA LEU A 30 -4.35 9.36 8.14
C LEU A 30 -5.37 10.39 8.60
N VAL A 31 -5.13 11.64 8.27
CA VAL A 31 -6.08 12.75 8.42
C VAL A 31 -6.46 13.22 7.03
N ASN A 32 -7.61 12.77 6.53
CA ASN A 32 -8.08 13.04 5.17
C ASN A 32 -8.40 14.53 4.95
N PHE A 33 -8.23 14.96 3.72
CA PHE A 33 -8.89 16.17 3.24
C PHE A 33 -10.42 16.06 3.30
N ASP A 34 -11.10 17.18 3.26
CA ASP A 34 -12.54 17.22 3.06
C ASP A 34 -12.91 16.60 1.70
N GLU A 35 -14.09 15.96 1.60
CA GLU A 35 -14.52 15.20 0.42
C GLU A 35 -14.47 16.03 -0.88
N ASP A 36 -14.87 17.31 -0.83
CA ASP A 36 -14.86 18.20 -1.98
C ASP A 36 -13.43 18.49 -2.49
N ASP A 37 -12.46 18.63 -1.58
CA ASP A 37 -11.06 18.83 -1.91
C ASP A 37 -10.39 17.54 -2.38
N GLN A 38 -10.72 16.41 -1.75
CA GLN A 38 -10.14 15.09 -2.04
C GLN A 38 -10.31 14.70 -3.51
N ASP A 39 -11.51 14.87 -4.05
CA ASP A 39 -11.81 14.56 -5.45
C ASP A 39 -10.95 15.39 -6.42
N ASN A 40 -10.75 16.67 -6.14
CA ASN A 40 -9.94 17.56 -6.96
C ASN A 40 -8.45 17.19 -6.87
N ILE A 41 -7.94 17.01 -5.65
CA ILE A 41 -6.54 16.69 -5.40
C ILE A 41 -6.16 15.35 -6.03
N THR A 42 -7.02 14.32 -5.88
CA THR A 42 -6.79 13.00 -6.51
C THR A 42 -6.66 13.09 -8.02
N LYS A 43 -7.46 13.95 -8.69
CA LYS A 43 -7.36 14.18 -10.14
C LYS A 43 -6.06 14.89 -10.52
N LEU A 44 -5.67 15.91 -9.75
CA LEU A 44 -4.43 16.65 -10.00
C LEU A 44 -3.20 15.79 -9.74
N TYR A 45 -3.20 15.00 -8.67
CA TYR A 45 -2.13 14.04 -8.38
C TYR A 45 -1.98 13.01 -9.50
N LYS A 46 -3.11 12.47 -9.99
CA LYS A 46 -3.07 11.56 -11.13
C LYS A 46 -2.50 12.25 -12.39
N ALA A 47 -2.90 13.47 -12.69
CA ALA A 47 -2.37 14.20 -13.83
C ALA A 47 -0.86 14.43 -13.72
N MET A 48 -0.35 14.74 -12.53
CA MET A 48 1.07 14.88 -12.24
C MET A 48 1.83 13.56 -12.44
N THR A 49 1.30 12.45 -11.90
CA THR A 49 1.95 11.13 -12.04
C THR A 49 1.89 10.60 -13.47
N ASP A 50 0.82 10.86 -14.22
CA ASP A 50 0.72 10.53 -15.64
C ASP A 50 1.78 11.32 -16.44
N ALA A 51 1.92 12.64 -16.20
CA ALA A 51 2.94 13.47 -16.82
C ALA A 51 4.38 13.04 -16.47
N GLN A 52 4.63 12.62 -15.22
CA GLN A 52 5.93 12.06 -14.83
C GLN A 52 6.24 10.79 -15.63
N SER A 53 5.27 9.89 -15.78
CA SER A 53 5.46 8.66 -16.57
C SER A 53 5.79 8.96 -18.03
N GLU A 54 5.14 9.98 -18.63
CA GLU A 54 5.44 10.40 -20.01
C GLU A 54 6.85 10.97 -20.16
N VAL A 55 7.33 11.72 -19.16
CA VAL A 55 8.73 12.21 -19.10
C VAL A 55 9.71 11.05 -19.00
N ASP A 56 9.44 10.07 -18.13
CA ASP A 56 10.32 8.92 -17.92
C ASP A 56 10.40 8.05 -19.18
N GLU A 57 9.25 7.75 -19.83
CA GLU A 57 9.21 7.02 -21.09
C GLU A 57 9.97 7.77 -22.20
N LYS A 58 9.79 9.08 -22.31
CA LYS A 58 10.49 9.89 -23.31
C LYS A 58 11.98 9.98 -23.05
N GLN A 59 12.41 9.97 -21.79
CA GLN A 59 13.84 9.92 -21.43
C GLN A 59 14.47 8.58 -21.81
N GLU A 60 13.75 7.46 -21.62
CA GLU A 60 14.21 6.13 -22.07
C GLU A 60 14.34 6.08 -23.60
N GLU A 61 13.34 6.62 -24.33
CA GLU A 61 13.43 6.72 -25.81
C GLU A 61 14.64 7.53 -26.27
N LEU A 62 14.94 8.65 -25.57
CA LEU A 62 16.10 9.49 -25.88
C LEU A 62 17.43 8.78 -25.63
N ASP A 63 17.51 8.01 -24.53
CA ASP A 63 18.73 7.28 -24.13
C ASP A 63 19.05 6.15 -25.12
N GLU A 64 18.02 5.54 -25.73
CA GLU A 64 18.16 4.48 -26.73
C GLU A 64 18.30 4.99 -28.18
N ALA A 65 18.04 6.29 -28.45
CA ALA A 65 18.00 6.87 -29.78
C ALA A 65 19.37 7.01 -30.44
N GLU A 66 19.40 6.87 -31.77
CA GLU A 66 20.55 7.24 -32.62
C GLU A 66 20.63 8.77 -32.80
N ASP A 67 21.81 9.28 -33.15
CA ASP A 67 22.10 10.73 -33.15
C ASP A 67 21.16 11.56 -34.08
N GLU A 68 20.57 10.92 -35.10
CA GLU A 68 19.69 11.59 -36.07
C GLU A 68 18.33 12.00 -35.46
N ASP A 69 17.85 11.25 -34.45
CA ASP A 69 16.52 11.45 -33.81
C ASP A 69 16.62 12.25 -32.50
N LYS A 70 17.78 12.36 -31.90
CA LYS A 70 17.98 12.97 -30.57
C LYS A 70 17.44 14.39 -30.46
N THR A 71 17.70 15.26 -31.42
CA THR A 71 17.28 16.67 -31.34
C THR A 71 15.76 16.82 -31.28
N LYS A 72 15.03 15.93 -31.95
CA LYS A 72 13.56 15.93 -31.90
C LYS A 72 13.05 15.46 -30.55
N LEU A 73 13.60 14.33 -30.05
CA LEU A 73 13.25 13.77 -28.75
C LEU A 73 13.60 14.70 -27.59
N GLU A 74 14.74 15.40 -27.65
CA GLU A 74 15.11 16.44 -26.67
C GLU A 74 14.07 17.57 -26.62
N THR A 75 13.54 17.99 -27.77
CA THR A 75 12.51 19.04 -27.82
C THR A 75 11.20 18.54 -27.22
N GLU A 76 10.77 17.33 -27.56
CA GLU A 76 9.56 16.71 -27.01
C GLU A 76 9.70 16.50 -25.49
N LEU A 77 10.86 16.09 -25.02
CA LEU A 77 11.16 15.92 -23.61
C LEU A 77 11.06 17.24 -22.82
N GLU A 78 11.55 18.34 -23.37
CA GLU A 78 11.43 19.66 -22.72
C GLU A 78 9.96 20.13 -22.66
N GLU A 79 9.14 19.86 -23.68
CA GLU A 79 7.72 20.14 -23.65
C GLU A 79 7.02 19.33 -22.55
N LEU A 80 7.29 18.02 -22.45
CA LEU A 80 6.74 17.15 -21.40
C LEU A 80 7.18 17.55 -19.98
N LYS A 81 8.44 17.96 -19.82
CA LYS A 81 8.92 18.49 -18.52
C LYS A 81 8.18 19.75 -18.09
N GLN A 82 7.83 20.63 -19.04
CA GLN A 82 7.03 21.82 -18.74
C GLN A 82 5.60 21.44 -18.34
N GLU A 83 4.99 20.46 -19.00
CA GLU A 83 3.68 19.95 -18.62
C GLU A 83 3.68 19.31 -17.25
N LEU A 84 4.74 18.57 -16.90
CA LEU A 84 4.95 18.02 -15.55
C LEU A 84 5.09 19.11 -14.50
N GLU A 85 5.87 20.17 -14.78
CA GLU A 85 6.02 21.32 -13.85
C GLU A 85 4.67 22.00 -13.58
N ASP A 86 3.88 22.25 -14.62
CA ASP A 86 2.56 22.86 -14.51
C ASP A 86 1.58 21.96 -13.73
N ALA A 87 1.59 20.64 -13.98
CA ALA A 87 0.76 19.66 -13.28
C ALA A 87 1.16 19.54 -11.80
N THR A 88 2.47 19.48 -11.52
CA THR A 88 3.02 19.43 -10.15
C THR A 88 2.60 20.64 -9.36
N LYS A 89 2.75 21.82 -9.94
CA LYS A 89 2.34 23.06 -9.28
C LYS A 89 0.85 23.14 -9.00
N ALA A 90 0.01 22.69 -9.94
CA ALA A 90 -1.43 22.66 -9.74
C ALA A 90 -1.83 21.73 -8.60
N TYR A 91 -1.19 20.55 -8.50
CA TYR A 91 -1.37 19.63 -7.38
C TYR A 91 -0.91 20.25 -6.04
N GLU A 92 0.31 20.76 -5.98
CA GLU A 92 0.89 21.35 -4.75
C GLU A 92 0.05 22.52 -4.22
N ASP A 93 -0.38 23.44 -5.11
CA ASP A 93 -1.20 24.58 -4.72
C ASP A 93 -2.56 24.14 -4.13
N ALA A 94 -3.22 23.16 -4.77
CA ALA A 94 -4.49 22.62 -4.29
C ALA A 94 -4.34 21.84 -2.98
N ALA A 95 -3.32 20.97 -2.89
CA ALA A 95 -3.04 20.18 -1.70
C ALA A 95 -2.70 21.06 -0.50
N LYS A 96 -1.95 22.15 -0.72
CA LYS A 96 -1.62 23.12 0.32
C LYS A 96 -2.86 23.86 0.83
N GLU A 97 -3.74 24.31 -0.04
CA GLU A 97 -4.99 24.99 0.35
C GLU A 97 -5.90 24.06 1.18
N ALA A 98 -6.02 22.80 0.77
CA ALA A 98 -6.78 21.81 1.50
C ALA A 98 -6.11 21.43 2.83
N ALA A 99 -4.79 21.31 2.86
CA ALA A 99 -4.01 21.02 4.07
C ALA A 99 -4.21 22.07 5.17
N GLU A 100 -4.33 23.36 4.81
CA GLU A 100 -4.60 24.43 5.76
C GLU A 100 -5.93 24.21 6.52
N LYS A 101 -6.93 23.58 5.91
CA LYS A 101 -8.23 23.30 6.52
C LYS A 101 -8.18 22.21 7.59
N ILE A 102 -7.27 21.24 7.42
CA ILE A 102 -7.13 20.10 8.33
C ILE A 102 -5.93 20.22 9.27
N GLN A 103 -5.13 21.28 9.16
CA GLN A 103 -3.89 21.49 9.92
C GLN A 103 -4.11 21.41 11.43
N GLU A 104 -5.11 22.12 11.96
CA GLU A 104 -5.40 22.15 13.41
C GLU A 104 -5.72 20.74 13.94
N LYS A 105 -6.57 19.97 13.22
CA LYS A 105 -6.89 18.57 13.58
C LYS A 105 -5.63 17.70 13.55
N THR A 106 -4.79 17.89 12.54
CA THR A 106 -3.54 17.14 12.37
C THR A 106 -2.55 17.43 13.48
N ASP A 107 -2.37 18.70 13.82
CA ASP A 107 -1.47 19.14 14.91
C ASP A 107 -1.92 18.59 16.26
N GLU A 108 -3.21 18.61 16.57
CA GLU A 108 -3.77 18.01 17.79
C GLU A 108 -3.47 16.50 17.89
N ILE A 109 -3.67 15.77 16.78
CA ILE A 109 -3.40 14.33 16.74
C ILE A 109 -1.90 14.09 16.89
N TYR A 110 -1.06 14.81 16.14
CA TYR A 110 0.40 14.66 16.21
C TYR A 110 0.94 14.94 17.63
N GLU A 111 0.54 16.02 18.26
CA GLU A 111 0.94 16.33 19.62
C GLU A 111 0.53 15.23 20.65
N SER A 112 -0.55 14.52 20.38
CA SER A 112 -1.01 13.42 21.23
C SER A 112 -0.20 12.13 21.08
N VAL A 113 0.52 11.97 19.94
CA VAL A 113 1.22 10.71 19.61
C VAL A 113 2.72 10.85 19.40
N LYS A 114 3.28 12.04 19.21
CA LYS A 114 4.70 12.23 18.85
C LYS A 114 5.72 11.58 19.79
N ASP A 115 5.34 11.40 21.06
CA ASP A 115 6.15 10.74 22.10
C ASP A 115 5.46 9.46 22.63
N ALA A 116 4.47 8.92 21.89
CA ALA A 116 3.66 7.80 22.34
C ALA A 116 4.41 6.46 22.23
N ASP A 117 4.18 5.58 23.18
CA ASP A 117 4.48 4.17 23.01
C ASP A 117 3.52 3.50 22.01
N GLU A 118 3.76 2.23 21.72
CA GLU A 118 2.96 1.49 20.74
C GLU A 118 1.48 1.39 21.13
N GLU A 119 1.20 1.10 22.40
CA GLU A 119 -0.17 0.92 22.89
C GLU A 119 -0.96 2.23 22.74
N LYS A 120 -0.36 3.35 23.14
CA LYS A 120 -0.98 4.66 22.99
C LYS A 120 -1.12 5.10 21.54
N PHE A 121 -0.14 4.80 20.69
CA PHE A 121 -0.23 5.10 19.27
C PHE A 121 -1.39 4.34 18.61
N ILE A 122 -1.52 3.02 18.88
CA ILE A 122 -2.61 2.18 18.37
C ILE A 122 -3.97 2.68 18.85
N GLU A 123 -4.09 3.07 20.14
CA GLU A 123 -5.34 3.64 20.68
C GLU A 123 -5.80 4.85 19.89
N VAL A 124 -4.89 5.82 19.65
CA VAL A 124 -5.20 7.04 18.91
C VAL A 124 -5.43 6.73 17.43
N LEU A 125 -4.63 5.84 16.85
CA LEU A 125 -4.77 5.41 15.46
C LEU A 125 -6.18 4.85 15.21
N VAL A 126 -6.61 3.88 16.00
CA VAL A 126 -7.94 3.25 15.84
C VAL A 126 -9.08 4.25 16.03
N GLU A 127 -8.90 5.26 16.90
CA GLU A 127 -9.92 6.29 17.17
C GLU A 127 -9.97 7.39 16.11
N LYS A 128 -8.81 7.76 15.55
CA LYS A 128 -8.67 9.03 14.79
C LYS A 128 -8.33 8.87 13.32
N THR A 129 -7.84 7.69 12.89
CA THR A 129 -7.47 7.52 11.48
C THR A 129 -8.68 7.52 10.56
N ASP A 130 -8.55 8.19 9.45
CA ASP A 130 -9.49 8.14 8.34
C ASP A 130 -9.15 6.99 7.36
N ASP A 131 -8.03 6.25 7.57
CA ASP A 131 -7.69 5.05 6.80
C ASP A 131 -8.52 3.85 7.25
N THR A 132 -9.43 3.41 6.37
CA THR A 132 -10.28 2.23 6.63
C THR A 132 -9.52 0.90 6.64
N GLY A 133 -8.32 0.86 6.06
CA GLY A 133 -7.45 -0.32 6.05
C GLY A 133 -6.70 -0.55 7.37
N MET A 134 -6.60 0.49 8.23
CA MET A 134 -5.86 0.43 9.49
C MET A 134 -6.67 0.83 10.73
N ASN A 135 -7.98 1.00 10.63
CA ASN A 135 -8.85 1.49 11.69
C ASN A 135 -9.30 0.45 12.72
N THR A 136 -8.64 -0.70 12.77
CA THR A 136 -8.89 -1.73 13.78
C THR A 136 -7.59 -2.10 14.51
N GLU A 137 -7.72 -2.55 15.77
CA GLU A 137 -6.56 -2.98 16.55
C GLU A 137 -5.75 -4.10 15.88
N GLU A 138 -6.43 -5.03 15.21
CA GLU A 138 -5.80 -6.13 14.48
C GLU A 138 -5.00 -5.61 13.27
N ALA A 139 -5.60 -4.73 12.44
CA ALA A 139 -4.94 -4.13 11.30
C ALA A 139 -3.78 -3.21 11.73
N ALA A 140 -3.96 -2.42 12.79
CA ALA A 140 -2.90 -1.58 13.36
C ALA A 140 -1.71 -2.41 13.88
N LYS A 141 -1.96 -3.56 14.50
CA LYS A 141 -0.89 -4.49 14.93
C LYS A 141 -0.21 -5.22 13.78
N LYS A 142 -0.92 -5.47 12.68
CA LYS A 142 -0.33 -6.02 11.46
C LYS A 142 0.60 -5.01 10.79
N GLY A 143 0.18 -3.75 10.71
CA GLY A 143 0.89 -2.68 10.01
C GLY A 143 0.89 -2.82 8.49
N TYR A 144 1.54 -1.87 7.82
CA TYR A 144 1.82 -1.90 6.39
C TYR A 144 3.28 -2.24 6.14
N LEU A 145 3.52 -3.05 5.11
CA LEU A 145 4.85 -3.34 4.62
C LEU A 145 5.30 -2.21 3.69
N VAL A 146 6.44 -1.60 3.96
CA VAL A 146 7.05 -0.54 3.16
C VAL A 146 8.42 -0.96 2.68
N GLY A 147 8.69 -0.75 1.39
CA GLY A 147 9.93 -1.10 0.71
C GLY A 147 9.73 -1.12 -0.80
N ASP A 148 10.63 -1.72 -1.54
CA ASP A 148 10.52 -1.79 -2.99
C ASP A 148 9.20 -2.43 -3.45
N GLU A 149 8.55 -1.83 -4.46
CA GLU A 149 7.29 -2.32 -5.06
C GLU A 149 6.11 -2.39 -4.08
N ASP A 150 6.12 -1.57 -3.03
CA ASP A 150 5.07 -1.59 -1.99
C ASP A 150 3.73 -0.98 -2.45
N GLY A 151 3.75 -0.23 -3.54
CA GLY A 151 2.57 0.44 -4.10
C GLY A 151 2.09 1.64 -3.28
N MET A 152 2.88 2.10 -2.32
CA MET A 152 2.58 3.31 -1.54
C MET A 152 2.85 4.57 -2.36
N ILE A 153 2.18 5.67 -1.97
CA ILE A 153 2.51 6.99 -2.52
C ILE A 153 3.93 7.38 -2.13
N GLN A 154 4.62 8.13 -3.00
CA GLN A 154 6.05 8.44 -2.84
C GLN A 154 6.34 9.15 -1.52
N GLU A 155 5.52 10.13 -1.15
CA GLU A 155 5.69 10.92 0.07
C GLU A 155 5.61 10.03 1.34
N PHE A 156 4.69 9.08 1.35
CA PHE A 156 4.56 8.11 2.44
C PHE A 156 5.75 7.16 2.50
N HIS A 157 6.13 6.60 1.34
CA HIS A 157 7.26 5.68 1.19
C HIS A 157 8.55 6.32 1.71
N ASP A 158 8.88 7.52 1.23
CA ASP A 158 10.11 8.22 1.62
C ASP A 158 10.14 8.56 3.11
N ALA A 159 9.01 9.03 3.66
CA ALA A 159 8.91 9.35 5.07
C ALA A 159 9.02 8.10 5.96
N ALA A 160 8.40 7.00 5.57
CA ALA A 160 8.48 5.73 6.30
C ALA A 160 9.90 5.18 6.34
N LEU A 161 10.62 5.19 5.21
CA LEU A 161 12.00 4.71 5.13
C LEU A 161 13.01 5.68 5.77
N ALA A 162 12.67 6.96 5.97
CA ALA A 162 13.50 7.92 6.69
C ALA A 162 13.54 7.65 8.21
N LEU A 163 12.55 6.95 8.77
CA LEU A 163 12.52 6.54 10.18
C LEU A 163 13.60 5.48 10.44
N LYS A 164 14.39 5.64 11.49
CA LYS A 164 15.59 4.81 11.72
C LYS A 164 15.37 3.69 12.70
N GLU A 165 14.70 3.99 13.81
CA GLU A 165 14.56 3.06 14.93
C GLU A 165 13.09 2.66 15.10
N ALA A 166 12.86 1.45 15.60
CA ALA A 166 11.51 1.02 16.00
C ALA A 166 10.95 1.97 17.07
N GLY A 167 9.76 2.46 16.85
CA GLY A 167 9.11 3.46 17.69
C GLY A 167 9.26 4.90 17.23
N ASP A 168 10.15 5.19 16.25
CA ASP A 168 10.23 6.53 15.65
C ASP A 168 8.89 6.91 15.01
N ILE A 169 8.49 8.17 15.19
CA ILE A 169 7.26 8.74 14.64
C ILE A 169 7.62 9.92 13.75
N SER A 170 7.09 9.96 12.52
CA SER A 170 7.32 11.08 11.60
C SER A 170 6.59 12.33 12.05
N GLU A 171 7.08 13.49 11.62
CA GLU A 171 6.21 14.67 11.51
C GLU A 171 5.07 14.37 10.52
N PRO A 172 3.95 15.13 10.56
CA PRO A 172 2.89 14.98 9.57
C PRO A 172 3.40 15.17 8.15
N VAL A 173 3.19 14.16 7.29
CA VAL A 173 3.62 14.13 5.89
C VAL A 173 2.41 14.36 5.00
N LEU A 174 2.45 15.39 4.18
CA LEU A 174 1.36 15.71 3.27
C LEU A 174 1.46 14.82 2.02
N GLY A 175 0.35 14.14 1.70
CA GLY A 175 0.18 13.35 0.50
C GLY A 175 -1.14 13.67 -0.21
N PRO A 176 -1.49 12.92 -1.27
CA PRO A 176 -2.69 13.17 -2.07
C PRO A 176 -4.01 12.87 -1.33
N TYR A 177 -3.97 12.25 -0.18
CA TYR A 177 -5.15 11.93 0.63
C TYR A 177 -5.31 12.82 1.86
N GLY A 178 -4.25 13.53 2.27
CA GLY A 178 -4.19 14.33 3.48
C GLY A 178 -2.84 14.16 4.20
N TYR A 179 -2.84 14.34 5.51
CA TYR A 179 -1.64 14.16 6.32
C TYR A 179 -1.52 12.73 6.85
N HIS A 180 -0.30 12.18 6.75
CA HIS A 180 0.09 10.90 7.31
C HIS A 180 1.03 11.12 8.50
N ILE A 181 0.73 10.54 9.66
CA ILE A 181 1.64 10.44 10.81
C ILE A 181 2.06 8.99 10.91
N ILE A 182 3.33 8.70 10.62
CA ILE A 182 3.84 7.35 10.41
C ILE A 182 4.68 6.95 11.62
N ARG A 183 4.45 5.74 12.15
CA ARG A 183 5.28 5.14 13.20
C ARG A 183 5.95 3.88 12.70
N LYS A 184 7.27 3.80 12.83
CA LYS A 184 8.04 2.59 12.51
C LYS A 184 7.79 1.52 13.57
N MET A 185 7.38 0.33 13.13
CA MET A 185 7.25 -0.82 14.01
C MET A 185 8.58 -1.57 14.15
N GLU A 186 9.12 -2.02 13.01
CA GLU A 186 10.39 -2.73 12.94
C GLU A 186 10.94 -2.76 11.52
N ASP A 187 12.23 -3.02 11.37
CA ASP A 187 12.83 -3.44 10.11
C ASP A 187 12.64 -4.94 9.93
N ILE A 188 12.28 -5.36 8.73
CA ILE A 188 12.17 -6.77 8.39
C ILE A 188 13.58 -7.32 8.09
N PRO A 189 14.15 -8.18 8.94
CA PRO A 189 15.47 -8.73 8.69
C PRO A 189 15.45 -9.66 7.47
N GLU A 190 16.38 -9.47 6.54
CA GLU A 190 16.54 -10.37 5.39
C GLU A 190 16.87 -11.78 5.86
N GLY A 191 16.27 -12.77 5.22
CA GLY A 191 16.61 -14.18 5.46
C GLY A 191 15.40 -15.07 5.71
N PHE A 192 15.69 -16.30 6.12
CA PHE A 192 14.61 -17.24 6.46
C PHE A 192 13.98 -16.88 7.80
N VAL A 193 12.65 -16.90 7.81
CA VAL A 193 11.88 -16.77 9.04
C VAL A 193 12.10 -18.02 9.92
N GLU A 194 12.34 -17.82 11.21
CA GLU A 194 12.52 -18.93 12.14
C GLU A 194 11.29 -19.83 12.13
N LEU A 195 11.52 -21.15 12.00
CA LEU A 195 10.43 -22.13 11.91
C LEU A 195 9.42 -22.02 13.07
N ASP A 196 9.89 -21.69 14.27
CA ASP A 196 9.01 -21.58 15.43
C ASP A 196 8.02 -20.41 15.33
N LYS A 197 8.33 -19.38 14.56
CA LYS A 197 7.43 -18.24 14.32
C LYS A 197 6.29 -18.57 13.35
N VAL A 198 6.52 -19.46 12.38
CA VAL A 198 5.56 -19.82 11.31
C VAL A 198 5.02 -21.24 11.41
N ARG A 199 5.47 -22.03 12.39
CA ARG A 199 5.13 -23.45 12.54
C ARG A 199 3.62 -23.69 12.65
N ASP A 200 2.95 -22.94 13.50
CA ASP A 200 1.53 -23.14 13.76
C ASP A 200 0.69 -22.72 12.54
N GLU A 201 1.05 -21.61 11.88
CA GLU A 201 0.41 -21.16 10.64
C GLU A 201 0.58 -22.18 9.53
N ILE A 202 1.80 -22.72 9.33
CA ILE A 202 2.07 -23.78 8.35
C ILE A 202 1.23 -25.02 8.68
N LYS A 203 1.17 -25.43 9.94
CA LYS A 203 0.39 -26.59 10.37
C LYS A 203 -1.12 -26.40 10.11
N ASP A 204 -1.65 -25.22 10.42
CA ASP A 204 -3.07 -24.93 10.22
C ASP A 204 -3.41 -24.84 8.74
N SER A 205 -2.55 -24.22 7.92
CA SER A 205 -2.68 -24.18 6.47
C SER A 205 -2.68 -25.59 5.86
N LEU A 206 -1.70 -26.44 6.22
CA LEU A 206 -1.62 -27.83 5.76
C LEU A 206 -2.83 -28.65 6.22
N THR A 207 -3.27 -28.47 7.47
CA THR A 207 -4.44 -29.18 8.01
C THR A 207 -5.70 -28.80 7.24
N THR A 208 -5.88 -27.52 6.92
CA THR A 208 -7.01 -27.03 6.13
C THR A 208 -6.98 -27.61 4.71
N THR A 209 -5.82 -27.53 4.05
CA THR A 209 -5.65 -28.09 2.69
C THR A 209 -5.96 -29.60 2.67
N MET A 210 -5.39 -30.37 3.59
CA MET A 210 -5.64 -31.80 3.68
C MET A 210 -7.11 -32.13 3.97
N ARG A 211 -7.78 -31.34 4.81
CA ARG A 211 -9.21 -31.51 5.09
C ARG A 211 -10.05 -31.26 3.84
N ASP A 212 -9.74 -30.19 3.10
CA ASP A 212 -10.51 -29.79 1.92
C ASP A 212 -10.29 -30.75 0.75
N GLU A 213 -9.07 -31.25 0.54
CA GLU A 213 -8.77 -32.33 -0.40
C GLU A 213 -9.53 -33.58 -0.04
N LYS A 214 -9.54 -33.99 1.23
CA LYS A 214 -10.24 -35.18 1.70
C LYS A 214 -11.76 -35.04 1.56
N TRP A 215 -12.29 -33.83 1.86
CA TRP A 215 -13.70 -33.53 1.67
C TRP A 215 -14.11 -33.61 0.19
N SER A 216 -13.32 -33.03 -0.70
CA SER A 216 -13.55 -33.07 -2.15
C SER A 216 -13.54 -34.51 -2.67
N SER A 217 -12.59 -35.37 -2.20
CA SER A 217 -12.53 -36.76 -2.53
C SER A 217 -13.79 -37.54 -2.08
N TYR A 218 -14.28 -37.28 -0.85
CA TYR A 218 -15.53 -37.90 -0.37
C TYR A 218 -16.75 -37.43 -1.15
N GLN A 219 -16.83 -36.14 -1.50
CA GLN A 219 -17.93 -35.62 -2.33
C GLN A 219 -17.96 -36.31 -3.71
N GLU A 220 -16.79 -36.49 -4.32
CA GLU A 220 -16.68 -37.23 -5.61
C GLU A 220 -17.09 -38.69 -5.48
N GLU A 221 -16.63 -39.41 -4.45
CA GLU A 221 -17.03 -40.79 -4.14
C GLU A 221 -18.56 -40.89 -3.97
N TRP A 222 -19.17 -40.00 -3.18
CA TRP A 222 -20.62 -39.99 -2.95
C TRP A 222 -21.40 -39.66 -4.20
N TYR A 223 -20.94 -38.69 -4.99
CA TYR A 223 -21.57 -38.32 -6.26
C TYR A 223 -21.55 -39.50 -7.24
N ASN A 224 -20.43 -40.20 -7.35
CA ASN A 224 -20.26 -41.33 -8.24
C ASN A 224 -21.05 -42.59 -7.76
N ALA A 225 -21.20 -42.75 -6.46
CA ALA A 225 -21.98 -43.85 -5.86
C ALA A 225 -23.49 -43.56 -5.86
N ALA A 226 -23.90 -42.31 -5.96
CA ALA A 226 -25.31 -41.92 -5.91
C ALA A 226 -26.04 -42.19 -7.23
N SER A 227 -27.24 -42.81 -7.17
CA SER A 227 -28.15 -42.90 -8.30
C SER A 227 -28.97 -41.63 -8.47
N ILE A 228 -28.43 -40.66 -9.25
CA ILE A 228 -29.07 -39.35 -9.43
C ILE A 228 -30.05 -39.37 -10.58
N LYS A 229 -31.36 -39.15 -10.29
CA LYS A 229 -32.39 -38.92 -11.31
C LYS A 229 -32.59 -37.42 -11.47
N LYS A 230 -32.23 -36.90 -12.64
CA LYS A 230 -32.50 -35.49 -13.01
C LYS A 230 -33.90 -35.38 -13.64
N TYR A 231 -34.79 -34.60 -13.04
CA TYR A 231 -36.13 -34.29 -13.57
C TYR A 231 -36.05 -32.90 -14.22
N ASN A 232 -35.65 -32.80 -15.46
CA ASN A 232 -35.49 -31.52 -16.20
C ASN A 232 -36.81 -30.84 -16.49
N SER A 233 -37.98 -31.52 -16.39
CA SER A 233 -39.30 -30.99 -16.71
C SER A 233 -39.97 -30.22 -15.57
N ALA A 234 -39.31 -30.08 -14.42
CA ALA A 234 -39.83 -29.32 -13.26
C ALA A 234 -39.29 -27.88 -13.14
N MET A 235 -38.44 -27.45 -14.10
CA MET A 235 -37.81 -26.11 -14.06
C MET A 235 -38.34 -25.13 -15.13
N ASP A 236 -39.39 -25.52 -15.87
CA ASP A 236 -40.08 -24.65 -16.83
C ASP A 236 -41.43 -24.18 -16.16
N ILE A 237 -41.32 -23.30 -15.15
CA ILE A 237 -42.45 -22.51 -14.65
C ILE A 237 -42.01 -21.06 -14.55
#